data_984d9068ea5ada02fae08e9e7a503a35
#
_entry.id   984d9068ea5ada02fae08e9e7a503a35
#
_cell.length_a   1.000
_cell.length_b   1.000
_cell.length_c   1.000
_cell.angle_alpha   90.00
_cell.angle_beta   90.00
_cell.angle_gamma   90.00
#
_symmetry.space_group_name_H-M   'P 1'
#
loop_
_entity.id
_entity.type
_entity.pdbx_description
1 polymer ?
#
loop_
_entity_poly.entity_id
_entity_poly.type
_entity_poly.pdbx_seq_one_letter_code
_entity_poly.pdbx_strand_id
1 'polypeptide(L)'
;MRKFILLTAACTIFLLVNAQKISLDQLKNWKPRNIGPAGMSGRITAIDVVVDNPTTIFLGAASGGVWKTTNSGADWTPLFDEQPLQNIGSIAIQQSNPNIVWVGTGEGNPRNSLNLGEG
;
A
#
# COMPACT_ATOMS: atom_id res chain seq x y z
N MET A 1 3.78 24.51 -57.27
CA MET A 1 2.43 24.54 -56.63
C MET A 1 2.08 23.23 -55.88
N ARG A 2 2.12 22.05 -56.52
CA ARG A 2 1.79 20.76 -55.84
C ARG A 2 2.60 20.47 -54.55
N LYS A 3 3.91 20.77 -54.54
CA LYS A 3 4.77 20.54 -53.34
C LYS A 3 4.43 21.49 -52.19
N PHE A 4 3.97 22.71 -52.51
CA PHE A 4 3.55 23.68 -51.49
C PHE A 4 2.20 23.28 -50.86
N ILE A 5 1.28 22.75 -51.62
CA ILE A 5 -0.02 22.26 -51.12
C ILE A 5 0.17 21.04 -50.21
N LEU A 6 1.09 20.15 -50.55
CA LEU A 6 1.39 18.99 -49.72
C LEU A 6 2.06 19.38 -48.36
N LEU A 7 2.90 20.40 -48.39
CA LEU A 7 3.57 20.90 -47.20
C LEU A 7 2.59 21.60 -46.23
N THR A 8 1.66 22.39 -46.77
CA THR A 8 0.60 23.06 -45.99
C THR A 8 -0.40 22.04 -45.41
N ALA A 9 -0.78 21.02 -46.19
CA ALA A 9 -1.64 19.93 -45.71
C ALA A 9 -0.98 19.10 -44.58
N ALA A 10 0.31 18.83 -44.66
CA ALA A 10 1.06 18.13 -43.63
C ALA A 10 1.14 18.98 -42.33
N CYS A 11 1.36 20.30 -42.46
CA CYS A 11 1.39 21.20 -41.30
C CYS A 11 0.03 21.33 -40.59
N THR A 12 -1.08 21.32 -41.34
CA THR A 12 -2.41 21.38 -40.71
C THR A 12 -2.80 20.10 -39.97
N ILE A 13 -2.34 18.93 -40.46
CA ILE A 13 -2.57 17.66 -39.77
C ILE A 13 -1.84 17.64 -38.40
N PHE A 14 -0.62 18.20 -38.30
CA PHE A 14 0.12 18.28 -37.06
C PHE A 14 -0.54 19.17 -36.00
N LEU A 15 -1.32 20.18 -36.40
CA LEU A 15 -2.02 21.08 -35.49
C LEU A 15 -3.30 20.47 -34.89
N LEU A 16 -3.79 19.34 -35.42
CA LEU A 16 -4.97 18.66 -34.94
C LEU A 16 -4.68 17.53 -33.93
N VAL A 17 -3.41 17.26 -33.65
CA VAL A 17 -3.02 16.28 -32.63
C VAL A 17 -3.16 16.93 -31.26
N ASN A 18 -4.35 16.90 -30.70
CA ASN A 18 -4.57 17.22 -29.30
C ASN A 18 -4.10 16.02 -28.48
N ALA A 19 -3.04 16.19 -27.70
CA ALA A 19 -2.67 15.23 -26.68
C ALA A 19 -3.87 15.08 -25.72
N GLN A 20 -4.40 13.88 -25.58
CA GLN A 20 -5.49 13.61 -24.65
C GLN A 20 -5.00 13.93 -23.24
N LYS A 21 -5.59 14.94 -22.61
CA LYS A 21 -5.39 15.19 -21.19
C LYS A 21 -6.07 14.06 -20.43
N ILE A 22 -5.30 13.25 -19.75
CA ILE A 22 -5.83 12.25 -18.81
C ILE A 22 -6.54 13.04 -17.71
N SER A 23 -7.85 12.89 -17.62
CA SER A 23 -8.63 13.46 -16.52
C SER A 23 -8.46 12.60 -15.27
N LEU A 24 -8.31 13.23 -14.10
CA LEU A 24 -8.32 12.52 -12.81
C LEU A 24 -9.61 11.72 -12.60
N ASP A 25 -10.73 12.14 -13.24
CA ASP A 25 -11.97 11.38 -13.22
C ASP A 25 -11.86 9.98 -13.83
N GLN A 26 -10.95 9.77 -14.76
CA GLN A 26 -10.69 8.45 -15.35
C GLN A 26 -9.95 7.53 -14.38
N LEU A 27 -9.29 8.09 -13.39
CA LEU A 27 -8.52 7.35 -12.37
C LEU A 27 -9.33 7.13 -11.08
N LYS A 28 -10.47 7.79 -10.89
CA LYS A 28 -11.26 7.72 -9.64
C LYS A 28 -11.74 6.31 -9.26
N ASN A 29 -11.84 5.41 -10.24
CA ASN A 29 -12.21 4.02 -10.02
C ASN A 29 -11.00 3.09 -9.87
N TRP A 30 -9.79 3.61 -9.99
CA TRP A 30 -8.59 2.84 -9.72
C TRP A 30 -8.45 2.64 -8.23
N LYS A 31 -8.68 1.41 -7.79
CA LYS A 31 -8.35 0.99 -6.43
C LYS A 31 -7.01 0.28 -6.49
N PRO A 32 -5.95 0.82 -5.87
CA PRO A 32 -4.70 0.08 -5.75
C PRO A 32 -4.99 -1.21 -4.98
N ARG A 33 -4.47 -2.33 -5.48
CA ARG A 33 -4.53 -3.60 -4.78
C ARG A 33 -3.23 -3.79 -4.03
N ASN A 34 -3.31 -3.98 -2.74
CA ASN A 34 -2.16 -4.41 -1.96
C ASN A 34 -1.81 -5.85 -2.37
N ILE A 35 -0.57 -6.07 -2.78
CA ILE A 35 -0.08 -7.37 -3.26
C ILE A 35 0.79 -8.10 -2.23
N GLY A 36 0.77 -7.61 -1.00
CA GLY A 36 1.52 -8.19 0.11
C GLY A 36 2.78 -7.41 0.47
N PRO A 37 3.46 -7.80 1.54
CA PRO A 37 4.71 -7.21 1.93
C PRO A 37 5.77 -7.56 0.88
N ALA A 38 5.87 -6.73 -0.16
CA ALA A 38 6.92 -6.86 -1.16
C ALA A 38 8.27 -6.51 -0.54
N GLY A 39 9.35 -7.11 -1.01
CA GLY A 39 10.67 -7.08 -0.39
C GLY A 39 11.31 -5.70 -0.11
N MET A 40 10.68 -4.61 -0.52
CA MET A 40 11.10 -3.23 -0.24
C MET A 40 10.08 -2.43 0.57
N SER A 41 8.91 -3.00 0.88
CA SER A 41 7.77 -2.28 1.50
C SER A 41 7.86 -2.13 3.00
N GLY A 42 8.99 -2.37 3.57
CA GLY A 42 9.20 -2.19 4.97
C GLY A 42 9.60 -3.49 5.66
N ARG A 43 10.40 -3.32 6.68
CA ARG A 43 10.76 -4.40 7.57
C ARG A 43 9.59 -4.73 8.49
N ILE A 44 9.55 -5.93 8.96
CA ILE A 44 8.64 -6.33 10.04
C ILE A 44 9.12 -5.66 11.33
N THR A 45 8.26 -4.91 11.96
CA THR A 45 8.51 -4.17 13.21
C THR A 45 7.88 -4.86 14.41
N ALA A 46 6.81 -5.60 14.19
CA ALA A 46 6.11 -6.32 15.23
C ALA A 46 5.55 -7.63 14.70
N ILE A 47 5.51 -8.63 15.56
CA ILE A 47 4.86 -9.92 15.32
C ILE A 47 4.23 -10.37 16.63
N ASP A 48 3.01 -10.89 16.53
CA ASP A 48 2.36 -11.57 17.65
C ASP A 48 1.55 -12.77 17.15
N VAL A 49 1.39 -13.77 17.99
CA VAL A 49 0.81 -15.07 17.64
C VAL A 49 -0.29 -15.41 18.64
N VAL A 50 -1.39 -15.96 18.16
CA VAL A 50 -2.45 -16.49 19.04
C VAL A 50 -1.93 -17.78 19.68
N VAL A 51 -1.75 -17.77 21.00
CA VAL A 51 -1.13 -18.90 21.75
C VAL A 51 -1.90 -20.20 21.58
N ASP A 52 -3.23 -20.16 21.68
CA ASP A 52 -4.10 -21.31 21.54
C ASP A 52 -4.29 -21.77 20.10
N ASN A 53 -3.90 -20.96 19.12
CA ASN A 53 -3.93 -21.28 17.70
C ASN A 53 -2.73 -20.67 16.97
N PRO A 54 -1.55 -21.25 17.06
CA PRO A 54 -0.31 -20.69 16.54
C PRO A 54 -0.24 -20.61 15.01
N THR A 55 -1.22 -21.13 14.30
CA THR A 55 -1.37 -20.88 12.85
C THR A 55 -1.87 -19.48 12.54
N THR A 56 -2.43 -18.78 13.55
CA THR A 56 -2.87 -17.39 13.44
C THR A 56 -1.80 -16.45 13.95
N ILE A 57 -1.27 -15.65 13.04
CA ILE A 57 -0.16 -14.72 13.29
C ILE A 57 -0.56 -13.35 12.76
N PHE A 58 -0.17 -12.31 13.49
CA PHE A 58 -0.27 -10.93 13.04
C PHE A 58 1.12 -10.34 12.87
N LEU A 59 1.31 -9.59 11.78
CA LEU A 59 2.55 -8.88 11.46
C LEU A 59 2.27 -7.39 11.34
N GLY A 60 3.15 -6.57 11.90
CA GLY A 60 3.23 -5.14 11.65
C GLY A 60 4.43 -4.82 10.78
N ALA A 61 4.21 -4.07 9.71
CA ALA A 61 5.25 -3.59 8.83
C ALA A 61 5.48 -2.09 9.02
N ALA A 62 6.74 -1.65 8.99
CA ALA A 62 7.14 -0.27 9.23
C ALA A 62 6.45 0.76 8.31
N SER A 63 6.05 0.34 7.12
CA SER A 63 5.33 1.19 6.15
C SER A 63 4.34 0.38 5.30
N GLY A 64 3.93 -0.79 5.79
CA GLY A 64 3.10 -1.73 5.04
C GLY A 64 1.86 -2.19 5.80
N GLY A 65 1.47 -1.50 6.88
CA GLY A 65 0.27 -1.83 7.65
C GLY A 65 0.38 -3.12 8.46
N VAL A 66 -0.79 -3.63 8.83
CA VAL A 66 -0.96 -4.87 9.60
C VAL A 66 -1.43 -5.98 8.66
N TRP A 67 -0.84 -7.15 8.84
CA TRP A 67 -1.13 -8.36 8.09
C TRP A 67 -1.51 -9.50 9.02
N LYS A 68 -2.44 -10.34 8.58
CA LYS A 68 -2.88 -11.53 9.31
C LYS A 68 -2.74 -12.77 8.43
N THR A 69 -2.25 -13.84 9.02
CA THR A 69 -2.38 -15.19 8.47
C THR A 69 -3.18 -16.07 9.43
N THR A 70 -3.82 -17.11 8.90
CA THR A 70 -4.48 -18.17 9.67
C THR A 70 -3.99 -19.55 9.30
N ASN A 71 -2.94 -19.62 8.50
CA ASN A 71 -2.34 -20.85 7.97
C ASN A 71 -0.81 -20.84 8.04
N SER A 72 -0.26 -20.32 9.15
CA SER A 72 1.18 -20.28 9.42
C SER A 72 2.01 -19.54 8.37
N GLY A 73 1.41 -18.52 7.73
CA GLY A 73 2.12 -17.67 6.78
C GLY A 73 2.06 -18.12 5.32
N ALA A 74 1.27 -19.16 4.99
CA ALA A 74 1.08 -19.54 3.60
C ALA A 74 0.34 -18.46 2.80
N ASP A 75 -0.68 -17.83 3.41
CA ASP A 75 -1.39 -16.69 2.85
C ASP A 75 -1.47 -15.57 3.88
N TRP A 76 -1.45 -14.33 3.39
CA TRP A 76 -1.53 -13.13 4.20
C TRP A 76 -2.66 -12.21 3.74
N THR A 77 -3.48 -11.75 4.68
CA THR A 77 -4.56 -10.80 4.46
C THR A 77 -4.19 -9.46 5.06
N PRO A 78 -4.21 -8.37 4.29
CA PRO A 78 -4.00 -7.03 4.84
C PRO A 78 -5.22 -6.60 5.66
N LEU A 79 -4.98 -5.95 6.79
CA LEU A 79 -6.02 -5.45 7.69
C LEU A 79 -6.07 -3.92 7.76
N PHE A 80 -5.06 -3.22 7.23
CA PHE A 80 -4.87 -1.78 7.42
C PHE A 80 -5.01 -0.97 6.13
N ASP A 81 -5.49 -1.55 5.04
CA ASP A 81 -5.56 -0.89 3.73
C ASP A 81 -6.43 0.37 3.73
N GLU A 82 -7.42 0.44 4.61
CA GLU A 82 -8.33 1.59 4.74
C GLU A 82 -7.95 2.54 5.89
N GLN A 83 -6.88 2.25 6.62
CA GLN A 83 -6.42 3.10 7.71
C GLN A 83 -5.56 4.26 7.17
N PRO A 84 -5.64 5.45 7.77
CA PRO A 84 -4.90 6.62 7.31
C PRO A 84 -3.39 6.47 7.49
N LEU A 85 -2.95 5.64 8.44
CA LEU A 85 -1.55 5.39 8.74
C LEU A 85 -1.20 3.93 8.51
N GLN A 86 -0.10 3.71 7.78
CA GLN A 86 0.39 2.37 7.44
C GLN A 86 1.69 2.01 8.19
N ASN A 87 2.16 2.89 9.05
CA ASN A 87 3.41 2.70 9.81
C ASN A 87 3.11 2.03 11.14
N ILE A 88 3.56 0.80 11.30
CA ILE A 88 3.32 0.01 12.50
C ILE A 88 4.61 -0.13 13.29
N GLY A 89 4.53 0.21 14.59
CA GLY A 89 5.63 0.05 15.54
C GLY A 89 5.48 -1.14 16.46
N SER A 90 4.23 -1.47 16.83
CA SER A 90 3.94 -2.56 17.77
C SER A 90 2.59 -3.22 17.50
N ILE A 91 2.46 -4.49 17.90
CA ILE A 91 1.22 -5.25 17.89
C ILE A 91 1.14 -6.06 19.18
N ALA A 92 -0.05 -6.16 19.77
CA ALA A 92 -0.33 -7.07 20.87
C ALA A 92 -1.74 -7.67 20.74
N ILE A 93 -1.83 -8.98 20.80
CA ILE A 93 -3.09 -9.72 20.76
C ILE A 93 -3.61 -9.92 22.18
N GLN A 94 -4.88 -9.65 22.42
CA GLN A 94 -5.53 -10.07 23.67
C GLN A 94 -5.74 -11.59 23.63
N GLN A 95 -4.90 -12.35 24.30
CA GLN A 95 -4.91 -13.82 24.22
C GLN A 95 -6.22 -14.46 24.69
N SER A 96 -6.93 -13.82 25.64
CA SER A 96 -8.25 -14.28 26.07
C SER A 96 -9.38 -14.02 25.06
N ASN A 97 -9.16 -13.11 24.10
CA ASN A 97 -10.05 -12.83 22.98
C ASN A 97 -9.26 -12.37 21.77
N PRO A 98 -8.79 -13.28 20.91
CA PRO A 98 -7.91 -12.96 19.78
C PRO A 98 -8.55 -12.09 18.68
N ASN A 99 -9.83 -11.75 18.81
CA ASN A 99 -10.48 -10.78 17.93
C ASN A 99 -10.11 -9.33 18.30
N ILE A 100 -9.50 -9.12 19.46
CA ILE A 100 -9.02 -7.81 19.92
C ILE A 100 -7.50 -7.77 19.73
N VAL A 101 -7.06 -6.84 18.89
CA VAL A 101 -5.64 -6.61 18.61
C VAL A 101 -5.34 -5.13 18.81
N TRP A 102 -4.34 -4.86 19.61
CA TRP A 102 -3.82 -3.53 19.86
C TRP A 102 -2.70 -3.24 18.87
N VAL A 103 -2.76 -2.09 18.22
CA VAL A 103 -1.78 -1.68 17.21
C VAL A 103 -1.26 -0.30 17.59
N GLY A 104 0.05 -0.21 17.82
CA GLY A 104 0.76 1.06 17.96
C GLY A 104 1.29 1.51 16.60
N THR A 105 0.82 2.66 16.13
CA THR A 105 1.31 3.27 14.90
C THR A 105 2.58 4.07 15.13
N GLY A 106 3.33 4.36 14.07
CA GLY A 106 4.63 5.01 14.16
C GLY A 106 5.77 4.03 14.36
N GLU A 107 6.96 4.46 14.01
CA GLU A 107 8.14 3.63 14.09
C GLU A 107 9.09 4.13 15.19
N GLY A 108 9.22 3.36 16.28
CA GLY A 108 10.10 3.67 17.39
C GLY A 108 11.56 3.22 17.22
N ASN A 109 11.90 2.51 16.14
CA ASN A 109 13.26 2.03 15.91
C ASN A 109 14.15 3.13 15.32
N PRO A 110 15.36 3.36 15.85
CA PRO A 110 16.25 4.40 15.35
C PRO A 110 16.61 4.17 13.88
N ARG A 111 16.35 5.17 13.04
CA ARG A 111 16.68 5.21 11.61
C ARG A 111 16.92 6.64 11.13
N ASN A 112 17.46 6.76 9.90
CA ASN A 112 17.63 8.04 9.23
C ASN A 112 16.30 8.70 8.83
N SER A 113 15.22 7.91 8.69
CA SER A 113 13.88 8.41 8.43
C SER A 113 12.91 7.74 9.42
N LEU A 114 12.26 8.52 10.24
CA LEU A 114 11.22 8.06 11.17
C LEU A 114 9.86 8.44 10.59
N ASN A 115 8.93 7.50 10.62
CA ASN A 115 7.53 7.75 10.34
C ASN A 115 6.81 7.96 11.66
N LEU A 116 6.20 9.10 11.82
CA LEU A 116 5.40 9.42 13.00
C LEU A 116 4.13 8.57 13.02
N GLY A 117 3.67 8.24 14.21
CA GLY A 117 2.38 7.63 14.46
C GLY A 117 1.45 8.59 15.16
N GLU A 118 0.21 8.17 15.31
CA GLU A 118 -0.81 8.90 16.10
C GLU A 118 -1.24 8.13 17.36
N GLY A 119 -0.52 7.09 17.73
CA GLY A 119 -0.80 6.23 18.89
C GLY A 119 -1.36 4.88 18.57
#